data_b18c6336f384be145681ff9030f2e01f
#
_entry.id   b18c6336f384be145681ff9030f2e01f
#
_cell.length_a   1.000
_cell.length_b   1.000
_cell.length_c   1.000
_cell.angle_alpha   90.00
_cell.angle_beta   90.00
_cell.angle_gamma   90.00
#
_symmetry.space_group_name_H-M   'P 1'
#
loop_
_entity.id
_entity.type
_entity.pdbx_description
1 polymer ?
#
loop_
_entity_poly.entity_id
_entity_poly.type
_entity_poly.pdbx_seq_one_letter_code
_entity_poly.pdbx_strand_id
1 'polypeptide(L)'
;MNCKAVIFCGGRGSRINEITYKTPKPLILINRVPILMHIINHFLRHGIYEFILCLGYNANYFFEYFKNQPNVEFINSNTLILKKKYKIHLIKTGIKSSVGERLFKVKNKIINDDFFFATYGDVVTDFNLTLLKSKLKKNKKLKVSFIGVNPLNSYHLVSSNKSGVVNKISDLSTSNYWINGGYFFCRPSVFDYMRSTDEFISDTVTRMLPNKNIYMHKYKGFWYSLENYKDYLFLKKNLAKLLYNK
;
A
#
# COMPACT_ATOMS: atom_id res chain seq x y z
N MET A 1 22.19 1.15 -2.96
CA MET A 1 21.10 0.16 -2.83
C MET A 1 19.91 0.66 -3.62
N ASN A 2 19.62 0.01 -4.75
CA ASN A 2 18.51 0.37 -5.61
C ASN A 2 17.20 -0.17 -4.99
N CYS A 3 16.29 0.72 -4.65
CA CYS A 3 15.04 0.34 -3.99
C CYS A 3 13.94 1.31 -4.41
N LYS A 4 12.92 0.79 -5.09
CA LYS A 4 11.75 1.53 -5.55
C LYS A 4 10.52 1.21 -4.71
N ALA A 5 9.51 2.06 -4.77
CA ALA A 5 8.21 1.77 -4.19
C ALA A 5 7.15 1.62 -5.29
N VAL A 6 6.48 0.47 -5.32
CA VAL A 6 5.31 0.20 -6.15
C VAL A 6 4.07 0.60 -5.37
N ILE A 7 3.23 1.48 -5.92
CA ILE A 7 1.99 1.94 -5.29
C ILE A 7 0.80 1.54 -6.15
N PHE A 8 -0.12 0.76 -5.57
CA PHE A 8 -1.30 0.26 -6.28
C PHE A 8 -2.42 1.31 -6.29
N CYS A 9 -2.57 1.99 -7.42
CA CYS A 9 -3.51 3.10 -7.62
C CYS A 9 -4.66 2.76 -8.58
N GLY A 10 -4.92 1.49 -8.85
CA GLY A 10 -5.81 1.10 -9.95
C GLY A 10 -7.23 0.72 -9.56
N GLY A 11 -7.60 0.76 -8.28
CA GLY A 11 -8.94 0.41 -7.78
C GLY A 11 -10.01 1.44 -8.15
N ARG A 12 -11.28 0.97 -8.29
CA ARG A 12 -12.43 1.85 -8.58
C ARG A 12 -12.86 2.72 -7.41
N GLY A 13 -12.57 2.33 -6.16
CA GLY A 13 -12.99 3.09 -4.97
C GLY A 13 -14.50 3.15 -4.75
N SER A 14 -15.27 2.16 -5.22
CA SER A 14 -16.74 2.16 -5.25
C SER A 14 -17.43 2.34 -3.89
N ARG A 15 -16.75 2.07 -2.78
CA ARG A 15 -17.30 2.25 -1.43
C ARG A 15 -17.33 3.71 -0.95
N ILE A 16 -16.78 4.63 -1.72
CA ILE A 16 -16.70 6.06 -1.40
C ILE A 16 -17.19 6.90 -2.59
N ASN A 17 -18.22 6.41 -3.29
CA ASN A 17 -18.75 6.99 -4.53
C ASN A 17 -19.08 8.49 -4.42
N GLU A 18 -19.51 8.96 -3.26
CA GLU A 18 -19.83 10.37 -3.00
C GLU A 18 -18.64 11.31 -3.31
N ILE A 19 -17.40 10.83 -3.18
CA ILE A 19 -16.19 11.60 -3.46
C ILE A 19 -15.45 11.08 -4.69
N THR A 20 -15.53 9.77 -4.98
CA THR A 20 -14.73 9.12 -6.03
C THR A 20 -15.40 9.08 -7.38
N TYR A 21 -16.64 9.56 -7.52
CA TYR A 21 -17.37 9.51 -8.79
C TYR A 21 -16.56 10.06 -10.00
N LYS A 22 -15.74 11.07 -9.76
CA LYS A 22 -14.87 11.66 -10.78
C LYS A 22 -13.37 11.49 -10.47
N THR A 23 -12.97 11.37 -9.21
CA THR A 23 -11.56 11.40 -8.78
C THR A 23 -11.10 10.02 -8.30
N PRO A 24 -10.00 9.45 -8.82
CA PRO A 24 -9.41 8.23 -8.28
C PRO A 24 -9.11 8.35 -6.79
N LYS A 25 -9.41 7.30 -6.02
CA LYS A 25 -9.24 7.27 -4.56
C LYS A 25 -7.86 7.81 -4.07
N PRO A 26 -6.71 7.44 -4.70
CA PRO A 26 -5.41 7.97 -4.30
C PRO A 26 -5.23 9.48 -4.54
N LEU A 27 -6.06 10.10 -5.38
CA LEU A 27 -6.03 11.55 -5.64
C LEU A 27 -7.05 12.34 -4.82
N ILE A 28 -7.80 11.71 -3.91
CA ILE A 28 -8.67 12.42 -2.97
C ILE A 28 -7.82 13.31 -2.06
N LEU A 29 -8.25 14.57 -1.92
CA LEU A 29 -7.55 15.56 -1.13
C LEU A 29 -7.85 15.40 0.37
N ILE A 30 -6.82 15.17 1.15
CA ILE A 30 -6.85 15.27 2.62
C ILE A 30 -6.04 16.51 2.98
N ASN A 31 -6.71 17.51 3.55
CA ASN A 31 -6.10 18.80 3.88
C ASN A 31 -5.35 19.45 2.70
N ARG A 32 -6.02 19.52 1.54
CA ARG A 32 -5.52 20.06 0.25
C ARG A 32 -4.38 19.29 -0.41
N VAL A 33 -4.02 18.13 0.12
CA VAL A 33 -2.95 17.26 -0.43
C VAL A 33 -3.54 15.88 -0.75
N PRO A 34 -3.35 15.32 -1.95
CA PRO A 34 -3.79 13.96 -2.26
C PRO A 34 -3.24 12.92 -1.29
N ILE A 35 -4.04 11.92 -0.94
CA ILE A 35 -3.59 10.84 -0.05
C ILE A 35 -2.34 10.15 -0.60
N LEU A 36 -2.23 10.00 -1.92
CA LEU A 36 -1.03 9.50 -2.61
C LEU A 36 0.22 10.30 -2.25
N MET A 37 0.12 11.63 -2.16
CA MET A 37 1.28 12.46 -1.83
C MET A 37 1.70 12.34 -0.36
N HIS A 38 0.77 12.08 0.55
CA HIS A 38 1.12 11.72 1.94
C HIS A 38 1.90 10.40 1.98
N ILE A 39 1.48 9.40 1.19
CA ILE A 39 2.18 8.11 1.05
C ILE A 39 3.58 8.31 0.45
N ILE A 40 3.70 9.05 -0.66
CA ILE A 40 5.01 9.36 -1.28
C ILE A 40 5.92 10.08 -0.29
N ASN A 41 5.42 11.09 0.42
CA ASN A 41 6.19 11.83 1.41
C ASN A 41 6.66 10.94 2.57
N HIS A 42 5.87 9.95 2.97
CA HIS A 42 6.29 8.96 3.95
C HIS A 42 7.49 8.14 3.44
N PHE A 43 7.46 7.66 2.21
CA PHE A 43 8.60 6.97 1.58
C PHE A 43 9.84 7.87 1.42
N LEU A 44 9.65 9.14 1.01
CA LEU A 44 10.76 10.10 0.86
C LEU A 44 11.50 10.31 2.19
N ARG A 45 10.80 10.37 3.33
CA ARG A 45 11.41 10.45 4.66
C ARG A 45 12.24 9.21 5.02
N HIS A 46 11.99 8.08 4.37
CA HIS A 46 12.74 6.82 4.54
C HIS A 46 13.77 6.56 3.42
N GLY A 47 14.09 7.60 2.61
CA GLY A 47 15.14 7.54 1.59
C GLY A 47 14.75 6.76 0.33
N ILE A 48 13.47 6.71 -0.02
CA ILE A 48 12.98 6.12 -1.27
C ILE A 48 12.59 7.27 -2.20
N TYR A 49 13.21 7.31 -3.38
CA TYR A 49 13.09 8.42 -4.33
C TYR A 49 12.61 7.98 -5.74
N GLU A 50 12.24 6.73 -5.93
CA GLU A 50 11.70 6.24 -7.19
C GLU A 50 10.42 5.44 -6.95
N PHE A 51 9.35 5.82 -7.67
CA PHE A 51 7.99 5.32 -7.45
C PHE A 51 7.42 4.77 -8.76
N ILE A 52 6.72 3.64 -8.67
CA ILE A 52 5.98 3.03 -9.77
C ILE A 52 4.50 3.04 -9.38
N LEU A 53 3.70 3.89 -10.02
CA LEU A 53 2.27 3.96 -9.78
C LEU A 53 1.55 3.01 -10.74
N CYS A 54 0.96 1.95 -10.20
CA CYS A 54 0.16 0.98 -10.95
C CYS A 54 -1.25 1.51 -11.14
N LEU A 55 -1.53 2.12 -12.30
CA LEU A 55 -2.78 2.80 -12.61
C LEU A 55 -3.81 1.84 -13.22
N GLY A 56 -5.10 2.13 -13.00
CA GLY A 56 -6.22 1.38 -13.54
C GLY A 56 -7.41 2.28 -13.85
N TYR A 57 -8.43 2.26 -12.99
CA TYR A 57 -9.60 3.12 -13.15
C TYR A 57 -9.20 4.60 -13.14
N ASN A 58 -9.73 5.36 -14.11
CA ASN A 58 -9.46 6.79 -14.27
C ASN A 58 -7.96 7.14 -14.31
N ALA A 59 -7.13 6.31 -14.94
CA ALA A 59 -5.67 6.50 -15.01
C ALA A 59 -5.26 7.88 -15.55
N ASN A 60 -6.02 8.47 -16.48
CA ASN A 60 -5.69 9.77 -17.08
C ASN A 60 -5.68 10.92 -16.05
N TYR A 61 -6.48 10.84 -14.97
CA TYR A 61 -6.45 11.83 -13.88
C TYR A 61 -5.08 11.94 -13.20
N PHE A 62 -4.31 10.85 -13.14
CA PHE A 62 -2.95 10.90 -12.60
C PHE A 62 -2.00 11.68 -13.52
N PHE A 63 -2.09 11.48 -14.83
CA PHE A 63 -1.29 12.24 -15.79
C PHE A 63 -1.62 13.74 -15.73
N GLU A 64 -2.92 14.10 -15.69
CA GLU A 64 -3.36 15.49 -15.54
C GLU A 64 -2.91 16.07 -14.20
N TYR A 65 -3.07 15.33 -13.10
CA TYR A 65 -2.62 15.78 -11.79
C TYR A 65 -1.12 16.12 -11.79
N PHE A 66 -0.28 15.20 -12.28
CA PHE A 66 1.16 15.44 -12.27
C PHE A 66 1.59 16.51 -13.28
N LYS A 67 0.96 16.59 -14.46
CA LYS A 67 1.23 17.64 -15.46
C LYS A 67 1.01 19.04 -14.88
N ASN A 68 0.04 19.20 -14.00
CA ASN A 68 -0.31 20.48 -13.39
C ASN A 68 0.49 20.79 -12.09
N GLN A 69 1.46 19.94 -11.71
CA GLN A 69 2.29 20.22 -10.54
C GLN A 69 3.44 21.18 -10.87
N PRO A 70 3.79 22.10 -9.95
CA PRO A 70 4.99 22.91 -10.12
C PRO A 70 6.26 22.05 -10.08
N ASN A 71 7.26 22.42 -10.88
CA ASN A 71 8.56 21.74 -10.92
C ASN A 71 8.48 20.27 -11.33
N VAL A 72 7.60 19.96 -12.26
CA VAL A 72 7.52 18.65 -12.93
C VAL A 72 8.25 18.70 -14.26
N GLU A 73 8.98 17.64 -14.55
CA GLU A 73 9.66 17.42 -15.82
C GLU A 73 9.35 15.99 -16.30
N PHE A 74 8.69 15.87 -17.46
CA PHE A 74 8.44 14.58 -18.09
C PHE A 74 9.66 14.15 -18.90
N ILE A 75 10.26 13.00 -18.51
CA ILE A 75 11.36 12.39 -19.28
C ILE A 75 10.81 11.71 -20.54
N ASN A 76 9.60 11.13 -20.43
CA ASN A 76 8.86 10.53 -21.54
C ASN A 76 7.35 10.50 -21.20
N SER A 77 6.54 9.87 -22.05
CA SER A 77 5.07 9.85 -21.91
C SER A 77 4.54 9.33 -20.58
N ASN A 78 5.33 8.55 -19.84
CA ASN A 78 4.87 7.91 -18.60
C ASN A 78 5.87 7.98 -17.44
N THR A 79 6.93 8.74 -17.56
CA THR A 79 7.96 8.89 -16.53
C THR A 79 8.28 10.36 -16.33
N LEU A 80 8.26 10.81 -15.09
CA LEU A 80 8.53 12.20 -14.72
C LEU A 80 9.46 12.30 -13.52
N ILE A 81 10.15 13.44 -13.41
CA ILE A 81 10.85 13.89 -12.21
C ILE A 81 10.04 15.03 -11.60
N LEU A 82 9.79 14.94 -10.30
CA LEU A 82 9.10 15.99 -9.55
C LEU A 82 10.06 16.65 -8.57
N LYS A 83 10.04 17.98 -8.54
CA LYS A 83 10.89 18.84 -7.67
C LYS A 83 12.40 18.55 -7.84
N LYS A 84 12.84 18.11 -9.02
CA LYS A 84 14.23 17.68 -9.30
C LYS A 84 14.78 16.67 -8.28
N LYS A 85 13.91 15.94 -7.58
CA LYS A 85 14.28 15.11 -6.44
C LYS A 85 13.91 13.65 -6.58
N TYR A 86 12.73 13.34 -7.09
CA TYR A 86 12.25 11.96 -7.14
C TYR A 86 11.53 11.65 -8.46
N LYS A 87 11.67 10.39 -8.88
CA LYS A 87 11.16 9.88 -10.14
C LYS A 87 9.84 9.14 -9.92
N ILE A 88 8.89 9.35 -10.82
CA ILE A 88 7.59 8.66 -10.82
C ILE A 88 7.35 8.04 -12.18
N HIS A 89 6.99 6.76 -12.20
CA HIS A 89 6.52 6.03 -13.38
C HIS A 89 5.01 5.83 -13.29
N LEU A 90 4.28 6.32 -14.27
CA LEU A 90 2.82 6.21 -14.40
C LEU A 90 2.50 5.02 -15.33
N ILE A 91 2.22 3.85 -14.78
CA ILE A 91 2.06 2.63 -15.57
C ILE A 91 0.59 2.19 -15.57
N LYS A 92 -0.06 2.22 -16.74
CA LYS A 92 -1.41 1.68 -16.93
C LYS A 92 -1.35 0.14 -16.86
N THR A 93 -1.82 -0.43 -15.76
CA THR A 93 -1.79 -1.88 -15.49
C THR A 93 -3.11 -2.58 -15.79
N GLY A 94 -4.14 -1.84 -16.18
CA GLY A 94 -5.47 -2.37 -16.52
C GLY A 94 -6.51 -2.09 -15.44
N ILE A 95 -7.77 -1.93 -15.87
CA ILE A 95 -8.88 -1.56 -14.98
C ILE A 95 -9.29 -2.73 -14.06
N LYS A 96 -9.30 -3.95 -14.62
CA LYS A 96 -9.77 -5.17 -13.94
C LYS A 96 -8.65 -5.95 -13.25
N SER A 97 -7.39 -5.50 -13.37
CA SER A 97 -6.25 -6.22 -12.80
C SER A 97 -6.32 -6.29 -11.28
N SER A 98 -6.03 -7.44 -10.72
CA SER A 98 -5.80 -7.66 -9.29
C SER A 98 -4.53 -6.93 -8.82
N VAL A 99 -4.28 -6.90 -7.52
CA VAL A 99 -3.04 -6.32 -6.97
C VAL A 99 -1.82 -7.11 -7.43
N GLY A 100 -1.91 -8.44 -7.44
CA GLY A 100 -0.84 -9.30 -7.93
C GLY A 100 -0.56 -9.11 -9.41
N GLU A 101 -1.60 -9.12 -10.26
CA GLU A 101 -1.42 -8.84 -11.69
C GLU A 101 -0.75 -7.48 -11.96
N ARG A 102 -1.08 -6.43 -11.17
CA ARG A 102 -0.44 -5.12 -11.29
C ARG A 102 1.04 -5.20 -10.96
N LEU A 103 1.38 -5.88 -9.88
CA LEU A 103 2.77 -6.08 -9.47
C LEU A 103 3.55 -6.88 -10.53
N PHE A 104 2.94 -7.95 -11.07
CA PHE A 104 3.54 -8.76 -12.12
C PHE A 104 3.81 -7.96 -13.40
N LYS A 105 2.90 -7.09 -13.83
CA LYS A 105 3.05 -6.23 -15.01
C LYS A 105 4.19 -5.22 -14.91
N VAL A 106 4.60 -4.85 -13.71
CA VAL A 106 5.74 -3.94 -13.49
C VAL A 106 7.03 -4.65 -13.08
N LYS A 107 7.04 -6.00 -13.08
CA LYS A 107 8.19 -6.84 -12.71
C LYS A 107 9.49 -6.37 -13.35
N ASN A 108 9.51 -6.10 -14.65
CA ASN A 108 10.72 -5.71 -15.40
C ASN A 108 11.34 -4.39 -14.91
N LYS A 109 10.60 -3.56 -14.15
CA LYS A 109 11.12 -2.31 -13.58
C LYS A 109 11.79 -2.48 -12.23
N ILE A 110 11.63 -3.64 -11.59
CA ILE A 110 12.08 -3.90 -10.21
C ILE A 110 12.82 -5.23 -10.04
N ILE A 111 12.85 -6.09 -11.06
CA ILE A 111 13.46 -7.44 -10.95
C ILE A 111 14.98 -7.36 -10.68
N ASN A 112 15.64 -6.32 -11.15
CA ASN A 112 17.08 -6.08 -10.99
C ASN A 112 17.43 -5.24 -9.76
N ASP A 113 16.43 -4.83 -8.96
CA ASP A 113 16.67 -4.12 -7.71
C ASP A 113 17.07 -5.13 -6.61
N ASP A 114 17.80 -4.68 -5.59
CA ASP A 114 18.07 -5.52 -4.41
C ASP A 114 16.80 -5.86 -3.65
N PHE A 115 15.91 -4.87 -3.55
CA PHE A 115 14.63 -4.93 -2.86
C PHE A 115 13.67 -3.89 -3.46
N PHE A 116 12.39 -4.06 -3.17
CA PHE A 116 11.38 -3.05 -3.47
C PHE A 116 10.31 -2.99 -2.36
N PHE A 117 9.67 -1.84 -2.25
CA PHE A 117 8.43 -1.69 -1.49
C PHE A 117 7.23 -1.91 -2.38
N ALA A 118 6.13 -2.41 -1.79
CA ALA A 118 4.81 -2.41 -2.41
C ALA A 118 3.79 -1.90 -1.38
N THR A 119 2.84 -1.06 -1.81
CA THR A 119 1.80 -0.54 -0.91
C THR A 119 0.52 -0.19 -1.65
N TYR A 120 -0.59 -0.13 -0.92
CA TYR A 120 -1.86 0.36 -1.44
C TYR A 120 -1.85 1.90 -1.51
N GLY A 121 -2.56 2.46 -2.51
CA GLY A 121 -2.59 3.89 -2.77
C GLY A 121 -3.56 4.69 -1.89
N ASP A 122 -4.14 4.07 -0.88
CA ASP A 122 -5.17 4.62 0.01
C ASP A 122 -4.90 4.36 1.50
N VAL A 123 -3.71 3.88 1.84
CA VAL A 123 -3.31 3.54 3.21
C VAL A 123 -2.21 4.48 3.69
N VAL A 124 -2.42 5.13 4.82
CA VAL A 124 -1.44 6.01 5.49
C VAL A 124 -1.03 5.44 6.84
N THR A 125 0.24 5.63 7.19
CA THR A 125 0.81 5.15 8.46
C THR A 125 2.01 6.00 8.86
N ASP A 126 2.34 6.01 10.14
CA ASP A 126 3.59 6.55 10.66
C ASP A 126 4.64 5.45 10.96
N PHE A 127 4.39 4.21 10.52
CA PHE A 127 5.30 3.08 10.74
C PHE A 127 6.70 3.36 10.19
N ASN A 128 7.72 3.06 10.99
CA ASN A 128 9.11 3.20 10.56
C ASN A 128 9.49 2.11 9.54
N LEU A 129 9.54 2.46 8.26
CA LEU A 129 9.84 1.54 7.16
C LEU A 129 11.24 0.92 7.25
N THR A 130 12.17 1.49 8.05
CA THR A 130 13.50 0.89 8.24
C THR A 130 13.43 -0.45 8.96
N LEU A 131 12.38 -0.69 9.75
CA LEU A 131 12.16 -1.97 10.43
C LEU A 131 11.89 -3.10 9.43
N LEU A 132 11.08 -2.84 8.37
CA LEU A 132 10.85 -3.81 7.28
C LEU A 132 12.18 -4.13 6.58
N LYS A 133 12.95 -3.08 6.23
CA LYS A 133 14.27 -3.23 5.59
C LYS A 133 15.23 -4.07 6.44
N SER A 134 15.36 -3.72 7.73
CA SER A 134 16.33 -4.37 8.62
C SER A 134 16.06 -5.86 8.77
N LYS A 135 14.79 -6.26 8.87
CA LYS A 135 14.38 -7.66 9.05
C LYS A 135 14.77 -8.52 7.84
N LEU A 136 14.47 -8.07 6.62
CA LEU A 136 14.84 -8.78 5.40
C LEU A 136 16.35 -8.83 5.19
N LYS A 137 17.05 -7.71 5.45
CA LYS A 137 18.51 -7.67 5.29
C LYS A 137 19.23 -8.65 6.23
N LYS A 138 18.79 -8.72 7.49
CA LYS A 138 19.38 -9.61 8.51
C LYS A 138 19.10 -11.09 8.26
N ASN A 139 18.00 -11.43 7.56
CA ASN A 139 17.62 -12.81 7.31
C ASN A 139 17.45 -13.08 5.81
N LYS A 140 18.45 -13.73 5.19
CA LYS A 140 18.48 -14.07 3.76
C LYS A 140 17.34 -15.03 3.34
N LYS A 141 16.81 -15.82 4.27
CA LYS A 141 15.69 -16.74 4.00
C LYS A 141 14.38 -16.00 3.75
N LEU A 142 14.18 -14.84 4.41
CA LEU A 142 12.97 -14.05 4.25
C LEU A 142 12.93 -13.37 2.88
N LYS A 143 11.81 -13.45 2.20
CA LYS A 143 11.56 -12.81 0.90
C LYS A 143 10.55 -11.66 0.99
N VAL A 144 9.65 -11.70 1.96
CA VAL A 144 8.65 -10.66 2.21
C VAL A 144 8.63 -10.30 3.70
N SER A 145 8.57 -9.00 3.97
CA SER A 145 8.32 -8.44 5.29
C SER A 145 7.21 -7.40 5.16
N PHE A 146 6.20 -7.45 6.02
CA PHE A 146 5.07 -6.52 5.95
C PHE A 146 4.56 -6.13 7.33
N ILE A 147 3.70 -5.09 7.41
CA ILE A 147 3.05 -4.70 8.65
C ILE A 147 1.73 -5.42 8.84
N GLY A 148 1.53 -5.99 10.01
CA GLY A 148 0.24 -6.43 10.51
C GLY A 148 -0.29 -5.41 11.50
N VAL A 149 -1.55 -5.03 11.36
CA VAL A 149 -2.20 -4.03 12.21
C VAL A 149 -3.46 -4.61 12.85
N ASN A 150 -3.82 -4.10 14.02
CA ASN A 150 -5.11 -4.44 14.60
C ASN A 150 -6.21 -3.66 13.86
N PRO A 151 -7.30 -4.30 13.46
CA PRO A 151 -8.42 -3.58 12.87
C PRO A 151 -9.01 -2.58 13.87
N LEU A 152 -9.19 -1.34 13.42
CA LEU A 152 -9.76 -0.24 14.22
C LEU A 152 -11.29 -0.29 14.34
N ASN A 153 -11.90 -1.40 13.89
CA ASN A 153 -13.35 -1.54 13.85
C ASN A 153 -13.91 -1.96 15.21
N SER A 154 -15.07 -1.40 15.58
CA SER A 154 -15.84 -1.74 16.79
C SER A 154 -16.59 -3.08 16.69
N TYR A 155 -16.09 -4.04 15.90
CA TYR A 155 -16.67 -5.36 15.81
C TYR A 155 -16.24 -6.24 16.98
N HIS A 156 -17.15 -7.11 17.41
CA HIS A 156 -16.88 -8.14 18.40
C HIS A 156 -16.66 -9.48 17.70
N LEU A 157 -15.65 -10.22 18.15
CA LEU A 157 -15.45 -11.61 17.77
C LEU A 157 -16.36 -12.47 18.64
N VAL A 158 -17.14 -13.32 17.99
CA VAL A 158 -18.03 -14.25 18.66
C VAL A 158 -17.57 -15.67 18.32
N SER A 159 -17.30 -16.47 19.34
CA SER A 159 -17.03 -17.90 19.19
C SER A 159 -18.20 -18.70 19.69
N SER A 160 -18.57 -19.75 18.96
CA SER A 160 -19.63 -20.68 19.35
C SER A 160 -19.16 -22.14 19.20
N ASN A 161 -19.83 -23.05 19.84
CA ASN A 161 -19.67 -24.49 19.62
C ASN A 161 -20.38 -24.94 18.32
N LYS A 162 -20.28 -26.21 17.96
CA LYS A 162 -20.91 -26.78 16.77
C LYS A 162 -22.45 -26.68 16.74
N SER A 163 -23.09 -26.58 17.92
CA SER A 163 -24.55 -26.40 18.06
C SER A 163 -25.00 -24.93 18.03
N GLY A 164 -24.06 -23.97 17.84
CA GLY A 164 -24.36 -22.56 17.77
C GLY A 164 -24.39 -21.83 19.13
N VAL A 165 -24.16 -22.53 20.23
CA VAL A 165 -24.12 -21.90 21.57
C VAL A 165 -22.85 -21.05 21.68
N VAL A 166 -23.02 -19.75 21.96
CA VAL A 166 -21.94 -18.78 22.12
C VAL A 166 -21.16 -19.08 23.41
N ASN A 167 -19.85 -19.18 23.28
CA ASN A 167 -18.94 -19.47 24.38
C ASN A 167 -17.94 -18.35 24.69
N LYS A 168 -17.78 -17.38 23.73
CA LYS A 168 -16.90 -16.23 23.95
C LYS A 168 -17.32 -15.05 23.09
N ILE A 169 -17.26 -13.84 23.68
CA ILE A 169 -17.33 -12.56 22.97
C ILE A 169 -16.10 -11.73 23.37
N SER A 170 -15.41 -11.13 22.43
CA SER A 170 -14.24 -10.29 22.70
C SER A 170 -14.12 -9.17 21.65
N ASP A 171 -13.56 -8.04 22.06
CA ASP A 171 -13.28 -6.95 21.12
C ASP A 171 -12.24 -7.38 20.08
N LEU A 172 -12.50 -7.07 18.82
CA LEU A 172 -11.56 -7.33 17.72
C LEU A 172 -10.23 -6.60 17.95
N SER A 173 -10.28 -5.36 18.46
CA SER A 173 -9.10 -4.52 18.74
C SER A 173 -8.18 -5.07 19.83
N THR A 174 -8.71 -5.86 20.79
CA THR A 174 -7.95 -6.49 21.87
C THR A 174 -7.54 -7.92 21.56
N SER A 175 -8.00 -8.46 20.44
CA SER A 175 -7.73 -9.82 20.01
C SER A 175 -6.30 -9.96 19.47
N ASN A 176 -5.81 -11.21 19.36
CA ASN A 176 -4.55 -11.53 18.70
C ASN A 176 -4.69 -11.61 17.16
N TYR A 177 -5.80 -11.14 16.59
CA TYR A 177 -5.97 -11.08 15.14
C TYR A 177 -5.29 -9.84 14.56
N TRP A 178 -4.58 -10.06 13.46
CA TRP A 178 -3.85 -9.04 12.72
C TRP A 178 -4.33 -9.04 11.28
N ILE A 179 -4.62 -7.89 10.75
CA ILE A 179 -4.93 -7.73 9.32
C ILE A 179 -3.70 -7.23 8.57
N ASN A 180 -3.66 -7.48 7.27
CA ASN A 180 -2.65 -6.94 6.39
C ASN A 180 -2.73 -5.40 6.36
N GLY A 181 -1.66 -4.74 6.80
CA GLY A 181 -1.58 -3.27 6.85
C GLY A 181 -1.13 -2.63 5.53
N GLY A 182 -0.95 -3.39 4.45
CA GLY A 182 -0.76 -2.86 3.10
C GLY A 182 0.61 -2.27 2.80
N TYR A 183 1.61 -2.42 3.67
CA TYR A 183 3.00 -2.03 3.41
C TYR A 183 3.90 -3.26 3.42
N PHE A 184 4.50 -3.54 2.28
CA PHE A 184 5.36 -4.69 2.04
C PHE A 184 6.77 -4.25 1.65
N PHE A 185 7.77 -4.99 2.10
CA PHE A 185 9.15 -4.89 1.63
C PHE A 185 9.58 -6.26 1.13
N CYS A 186 9.96 -6.35 -0.12
CA CYS A 186 10.11 -7.60 -0.84
C CYS A 186 11.49 -7.72 -1.47
N ARG A 187 12.00 -8.95 -1.56
CA ARG A 187 13.06 -9.31 -2.50
C ARG A 187 12.43 -9.61 -3.88
N PRO A 188 13.10 -9.30 -4.99
CA PRO A 188 12.61 -9.68 -6.33
C PRO A 188 12.31 -11.18 -6.48
N SER A 189 12.96 -12.05 -5.72
CA SER A 189 12.66 -13.49 -5.70
C SER A 189 11.24 -13.86 -5.21
N VAL A 190 10.41 -12.87 -4.81
CA VAL A 190 8.97 -13.09 -4.63
C VAL A 190 8.30 -13.48 -5.95
N PHE A 191 8.83 -13.02 -7.08
CA PHE A 191 8.33 -13.36 -8.42
C PHE A 191 8.51 -14.82 -8.81
N ASP A 192 9.37 -15.59 -8.12
CA ASP A 192 9.50 -17.04 -8.31
C ASP A 192 8.24 -17.79 -7.83
N TYR A 193 7.44 -17.15 -6.97
CA TYR A 193 6.19 -17.68 -6.43
C TYR A 193 4.95 -17.10 -7.12
N MET A 194 5.12 -16.19 -8.07
CA MET A 194 4.05 -15.39 -8.63
C MET A 194 3.68 -15.83 -10.04
N ARG A 195 2.39 -15.98 -10.31
CA ARG A 195 1.81 -16.16 -11.65
C ARG A 195 1.24 -14.84 -12.14
N SER A 196 1.08 -14.69 -13.44
CA SER A 196 0.59 -13.45 -14.06
C SER A 196 -0.84 -13.08 -13.70
N THR A 197 -1.65 -14.04 -13.24
CA THR A 197 -3.08 -13.89 -12.89
C THR A 197 -3.33 -13.88 -11.38
N ASP A 198 -2.28 -14.00 -10.56
CA ASP A 198 -2.43 -14.10 -9.11
C ASP A 198 -3.04 -12.83 -8.49
N GLU A 199 -3.79 -13.01 -7.41
CA GLU A 199 -3.92 -12.00 -6.38
C GLU A 199 -2.71 -12.09 -5.44
N PHE A 200 -2.19 -10.92 -5.01
CA PHE A 200 -0.90 -10.91 -4.30
C PHE A 200 -0.95 -11.65 -2.96
N ILE A 201 -1.97 -11.41 -2.14
CA ILE A 201 -2.07 -11.99 -0.79
C ILE A 201 -2.61 -13.41 -0.84
N SER A 202 -3.81 -13.58 -1.43
CA SER A 202 -4.51 -14.87 -1.40
C SER A 202 -3.80 -15.97 -2.18
N ASP A 203 -3.06 -15.61 -3.23
CA ASP A 203 -2.40 -16.60 -4.08
C ASP A 203 -0.89 -16.61 -3.85
N THR A 204 -0.18 -15.50 -4.16
CA THR A 204 1.29 -15.47 -4.11
C THR A 204 1.81 -15.63 -2.68
N VAL A 205 1.37 -14.78 -1.74
CA VAL A 205 1.85 -14.83 -0.35
C VAL A 205 1.44 -16.13 0.31
N THR A 206 0.21 -16.61 0.07
CA THR A 206 -0.25 -17.91 0.61
C THR A 206 0.61 -19.07 0.10
N ARG A 207 0.97 -19.08 -1.19
CA ARG A 207 1.87 -20.09 -1.78
C ARG A 207 3.27 -20.10 -1.14
N MET A 208 3.69 -18.98 -0.54
CA MET A 208 4.98 -18.85 0.14
C MET A 208 4.98 -19.38 1.58
N LEU A 209 3.81 -19.53 2.23
CA LEU A 209 3.72 -19.89 3.66
C LEU A 209 4.48 -21.18 4.04
N PRO A 210 4.42 -22.29 3.26
CA PRO A 210 5.15 -23.52 3.61
C PRO A 210 6.65 -23.31 3.75
N ASN A 211 7.23 -22.35 3.01
CA ASN A 211 8.68 -22.06 3.01
C ASN A 211 9.12 -21.19 4.21
N LYS A 212 8.20 -20.71 5.07
CA LYS A 212 8.50 -19.87 6.23
C LYS A 212 9.40 -18.67 5.89
N ASN A 213 9.16 -18.05 4.73
CA ASN A 213 9.99 -16.97 4.17
C ASN A 213 9.30 -15.60 4.20
N ILE A 214 8.25 -15.46 5.00
CA ILE A 214 7.46 -14.25 5.21
C ILE A 214 7.56 -13.84 6.67
N TYR A 215 7.65 -12.53 6.92
CA TYR A 215 7.68 -11.96 8.25
C TYR A 215 6.65 -10.83 8.40
N MET A 216 5.87 -10.84 9.47
CA MET A 216 4.92 -9.81 9.82
C MET A 216 5.42 -9.02 11.03
N HIS A 217 5.53 -7.68 10.89
CA HIS A 217 5.72 -6.76 12.00
C HIS A 217 4.37 -6.40 12.60
N LYS A 218 4.13 -6.78 13.84
CA LYS A 218 2.96 -6.37 14.60
C LYS A 218 3.07 -4.89 14.94
N TYR A 219 2.12 -4.07 14.47
CA TYR A 219 2.14 -2.63 14.65
C TYR A 219 0.85 -2.12 15.29
N LYS A 220 0.97 -1.32 16.34
CA LYS A 220 -0.14 -0.75 17.12
C LYS A 220 -0.19 0.78 17.06
N GLY A 221 0.66 1.42 16.24
CA GLY A 221 0.66 2.88 16.05
C GLY A 221 -0.37 3.34 15.04
N PHE A 222 -0.18 4.55 14.51
CA PHE A 222 -1.10 5.11 13.53
C PHE A 222 -1.05 4.38 12.19
N TRP A 223 -2.18 3.82 11.82
CA TRP A 223 -2.45 3.22 10.52
C TRP A 223 -3.91 3.47 10.16
N TYR A 224 -4.17 3.89 8.93
CA TYR A 224 -5.54 4.13 8.48
C TYR A 224 -5.68 3.88 6.98
N SER A 225 -6.76 3.20 6.58
CA SER A 225 -7.17 3.01 5.20
C SER A 225 -8.38 3.89 4.88
N LEU A 226 -8.34 4.57 3.75
CA LEU A 226 -9.46 5.37 3.26
C LEU A 226 -10.47 4.44 2.55
N GLU A 227 -11.45 3.87 3.27
CA GLU A 227 -12.42 2.92 2.70
C GLU A 227 -13.78 3.55 2.40
N ASN A 228 -14.22 4.51 3.20
CA ASN A 228 -15.53 5.13 3.14
C ASN A 228 -15.51 6.61 3.54
N TYR A 229 -16.65 7.29 3.50
CA TYR A 229 -16.77 8.71 3.83
C TYR A 229 -16.42 9.03 5.29
N LYS A 230 -16.73 8.13 6.23
CA LYS A 230 -16.34 8.29 7.65
C LYS A 230 -14.83 8.32 7.80
N ASP A 231 -14.11 7.48 7.05
CA ASP A 231 -12.65 7.46 7.04
C ASP A 231 -12.08 8.77 6.49
N TYR A 232 -12.70 9.31 5.44
CA TYR A 232 -12.33 10.61 4.89
C TYR A 232 -12.44 11.73 5.93
N LEU A 233 -13.56 11.81 6.65
CA LEU A 233 -13.75 12.81 7.70
C LEU A 233 -12.74 12.65 8.83
N PHE A 234 -12.47 11.41 9.24
CA PHE A 234 -11.47 11.10 10.26
C PHE A 234 -10.07 11.56 9.82
N LEU A 235 -9.64 11.19 8.62
CA LEU A 235 -8.34 11.60 8.08
C LEU A 235 -8.24 13.12 7.92
N LYS A 236 -9.27 13.77 7.41
CA LYS A 236 -9.31 15.24 7.27
C LYS A 236 -9.07 15.95 8.60
N LYS A 237 -9.66 15.43 9.71
CA LYS A 237 -9.51 16.01 11.06
C LYS A 237 -8.15 15.69 11.69
N ASN A 238 -7.59 14.50 11.47
CA ASN A 238 -6.53 13.96 12.33
C ASN A 238 -5.20 13.77 11.63
N LEU A 239 -5.14 13.62 10.28
CA LEU A 239 -3.94 13.19 9.56
C LEU A 239 -2.73 14.09 9.81
N ALA A 240 -2.90 15.42 9.80
CA ALA A 240 -1.80 16.35 10.01
C ALA A 240 -1.17 16.15 11.40
N LYS A 241 -1.98 16.05 12.44
CA LYS A 241 -1.53 15.81 13.81
C LYS A 241 -0.80 14.47 13.95
N LEU A 242 -1.31 13.42 13.30
CA LEU A 242 -0.79 12.07 13.43
C LEU A 242 0.49 11.80 12.64
N LEU A 243 0.69 12.50 11.51
CA LEU A 243 1.87 12.30 10.66
C LEU A 243 2.99 13.34 10.84
N TYR A 244 2.66 14.55 11.27
CA TYR A 244 3.59 15.69 11.20
C TYR A 244 3.89 16.35 12.54
N ASN A 245 3.10 16.09 13.58
CA ASN A 245 3.28 16.70 14.92
C ASN A 245 3.94 15.70 15.91
N LYS A 246 4.96 14.97 15.45
CA LYS A 246 5.84 14.16 16.31
C LYS A 246 7.19 14.81 16.42
#